data_223a934ed4fa3bfc79f291cdd1bc09e5
#
_entry.id   223a934ed4fa3bfc79f291cdd1bc09e5
#
_cell.length_a   1.000
_cell.length_b   1.000
_cell.length_c   1.000
_cell.angle_alpha   90.00
_cell.angle_beta   90.00
_cell.angle_gamma   90.00
#
_symmetry.space_group_name_H-M   'P 1'
#
loop_
_entity.id
_entity.type
_entity.pdbx_description
1 polymer ?
#
loop_
_entity_poly.entity_id
_entity_poly.type
_entity_poly.pdbx_seq_one_letter_code
_entity_poly.pdbx_strand_id
1 'polypeptide(L)'
;MEYLIVAFRSRAHTIKFANLLRSQNFAMEIINTPKEAGVGCGLSVKVRKENYEMIKRLVLLSALSSFAGFFTVKELGEKRIVRTV
;
A
#
# COMPACT_ATOMS: atom_id res chain seq x y z
N MET A 1 -9.62 12.74 4.51
CA MET A 1 -8.94 12.08 3.41
C MET A 1 -8.81 10.60 3.68
N GLU A 2 -9.09 9.78 2.68
CA GLU A 2 -9.00 8.33 2.84
C GLU A 2 -8.24 7.73 1.66
N TYR A 3 -7.32 6.81 1.95
CA TYR A 3 -6.52 6.15 0.93
C TYR A 3 -6.23 4.71 1.33
N LEU A 4 -5.67 3.97 0.39
CA LEU A 4 -5.28 2.58 0.58
C LEU A 4 -3.76 2.50 0.62
N ILE A 5 -3.23 1.63 1.47
CA ILE A 5 -1.81 1.31 1.42
C ILE A 5 -1.62 -0.18 1.16
N VAL A 6 -0.54 -0.47 0.44
CA VAL A 6 -0.11 -1.84 0.15
C VAL A 6 1.21 -2.04 0.88
N ALA A 7 1.23 -3.00 1.78
CA ALA A 7 2.39 -3.26 2.63
C ALA A 7 3.10 -4.54 2.23
N PHE A 8 4.43 -4.48 2.21
CA PHE A 8 5.30 -5.64 1.99
C PHE A 8 6.30 -5.70 3.13
N ARG A 9 6.75 -6.90 3.48
CA ARG A 9 7.79 -7.07 4.51
C ARG A 9 9.18 -6.74 3.97
N SER A 10 9.37 -6.83 2.65
CA SER A 10 10.64 -6.52 2.00
C SER A 10 10.61 -5.11 1.44
N ARG A 11 11.60 -4.29 1.81
CA ARG A 11 11.76 -2.95 1.25
C ARG A 11 11.92 -3.01 -0.27
N ALA A 12 12.71 -3.98 -0.75
CA ALA A 12 12.92 -4.16 -2.19
C ALA A 12 11.60 -4.45 -2.90
N HIS A 13 10.73 -5.27 -2.29
CA HIS A 13 9.42 -5.58 -2.88
C HIS A 13 8.51 -4.36 -2.91
N THR A 14 8.56 -3.52 -1.87
CA THR A 14 7.79 -2.28 -1.84
C THR A 14 8.16 -1.40 -3.04
N ILE A 15 9.45 -1.22 -3.26
CA ILE A 15 9.94 -0.39 -4.37
C ILE A 15 9.59 -1.03 -5.70
N LYS A 16 9.75 -2.34 -5.82
CA LYS A 16 9.43 -3.07 -7.04
C LYS A 16 7.95 -2.93 -7.41
N PHE A 17 7.07 -3.05 -6.42
CA PHE A 17 5.64 -2.91 -6.67
C PHE A 17 5.29 -1.47 -7.03
N ALA A 18 5.90 -0.48 -6.38
CA ALA A 18 5.71 0.93 -6.73
C ALA A 18 6.11 1.19 -8.19
N ASN A 19 7.23 0.61 -8.63
CA ASN A 19 7.67 0.76 -10.01
C ASN A 19 6.71 0.09 -10.98
N LEU A 20 6.15 -1.07 -10.60
CA LEU A 20 5.14 -1.74 -11.41
C LEU A 20 3.92 -0.83 -11.60
N LEU A 21 3.43 -0.22 -10.53
CA LEU A 21 2.29 0.69 -10.60
C LEU A 21 2.59 1.89 -11.47
N ARG A 22 3.79 2.45 -11.35
CA ARG A 22 4.19 3.58 -12.18
C ARG A 22 4.17 3.19 -13.66
N SER A 23 4.65 2.00 -14.01
CA SER A 23 4.67 1.53 -15.38
C SER A 23 3.27 1.33 -15.94
N GLN A 24 2.28 1.11 -15.07
CA GLN A 24 0.87 0.93 -15.43
C GLN A 24 0.09 2.24 -15.32
N ASN A 25 0.78 3.36 -15.09
CA ASN A 25 0.20 4.70 -14.98
C ASN A 25 -0.76 4.87 -13.80
N PHE A 26 -0.57 4.11 -12.73
CA PHE A 26 -1.32 4.33 -11.50
C PHE A 26 -0.70 5.45 -10.69
N ALA A 27 -1.53 6.34 -10.16
CA ALA A 27 -1.09 7.31 -9.18
C ALA A 27 -0.67 6.56 -7.91
N MET A 28 0.53 6.79 -7.44
CA MET A 28 1.03 6.15 -6.22
C MET A 28 2.10 7.00 -5.57
N GLU A 29 2.36 6.70 -4.31
CA GLU A 29 3.39 7.38 -3.54
C GLU A 29 3.97 6.39 -2.54
N ILE A 30 5.29 6.40 -2.36
CA ILE A 30 5.93 5.60 -1.31
C ILE A 30 5.90 6.44 -0.04
N ILE A 31 5.33 5.89 1.03
CA ILE A 31 5.18 6.58 2.30
C ILE A 31 5.70 5.70 3.44
N ASN A 32 5.94 6.33 4.59
CA ASN A 32 6.20 5.57 5.81
C ASN A 32 4.92 4.84 6.22
N THR A 33 5.06 3.55 6.56
CA THR A 33 3.93 2.75 7.00
C THR A 33 3.38 3.32 8.31
N PRO A 34 2.07 3.57 8.41
CA PRO A 34 1.48 3.97 9.68
C PRO A 34 1.75 2.95 10.77
N LYS A 35 2.09 3.41 11.96
CA LYS A 35 2.37 2.52 13.11
C LYS A 35 1.21 1.58 13.40
N GLU A 36 0.00 2.07 13.20
CA GLU A 36 -1.22 1.32 13.48
C GLU A 36 -1.37 0.08 12.62
N ALA A 37 -0.71 0.03 11.46
CA ALA A 37 -0.76 -1.16 10.61
C ALA A 37 0.03 -2.33 11.22
N GLY A 38 1.11 -2.02 11.92
CA GLY A 38 1.89 -3.02 12.67
C GLY A 38 2.61 -4.05 11.81
N VAL A 39 2.77 -3.80 10.52
CA VAL A 39 3.40 -4.77 9.60
C VAL A 39 4.28 -4.05 8.60
N GLY A 40 5.11 -4.82 7.91
CA GLY A 40 5.89 -4.32 6.79
C GLY A 40 7.31 -3.94 7.16
N CYS A 41 8.00 -3.31 6.21
CA CYS A 41 9.40 -2.92 6.33
C CYS A 41 9.57 -1.44 6.72
N GLY A 42 8.49 -0.78 7.11
CA GLY A 42 8.50 0.66 7.38
C GLY A 42 8.12 1.52 6.20
N LEU A 43 8.09 0.96 5.00
CA LEU A 43 7.62 1.65 3.79
C LEU A 43 6.41 0.93 3.21
N SER A 44 5.47 1.72 2.69
CA SER A 44 4.27 1.19 2.02
C SER A 44 4.02 1.99 0.76
N VAL A 45 3.18 1.43 -0.12
CA VAL A 45 2.76 2.12 -1.33
C VAL A 45 1.36 2.65 -1.11
N LYS A 46 1.23 3.98 -1.16
CA LYS A 46 -0.06 4.66 -1.03
C LYS A 46 -0.70 4.75 -2.40
N VAL A 47 -1.95 4.33 -2.49
CA VAL A 47 -2.73 4.38 -3.72
C VAL A 47 -4.13 4.89 -3.42
N ARG A 48 -4.88 5.21 -4.47
CA ARG A 48 -6.27 5.61 -4.31
C ARG A 48 -7.11 4.40 -3.95
N LYS A 49 -7.98 4.55 -2.95
CA LYS A 49 -8.83 3.43 -2.50
C LYS A 49 -9.77 2.92 -3.59
N GLU A 50 -10.15 3.77 -4.52
CA GLU A 50 -11.03 3.41 -5.64
C GLU A 50 -10.39 2.38 -6.56
N ASN A 51 -9.06 2.27 -6.52
CA ASN A 51 -8.33 1.34 -7.38
C ASN A 51 -8.09 -0.02 -6.69
N TYR A 52 -8.71 -0.27 -5.54
CA TYR A 52 -8.44 -1.47 -4.75
C TYR A 52 -8.50 -2.77 -5.56
N GLU A 53 -9.57 -2.97 -6.33
CA GLU A 53 -9.74 -4.23 -7.06
C GLU A 53 -8.62 -4.45 -8.09
N MET A 54 -8.24 -3.41 -8.79
CA MET A 54 -7.15 -3.51 -9.77
C MET A 54 -5.80 -3.70 -9.09
N ILE A 55 -5.55 -2.99 -7.99
CA ILE A 55 -4.31 -3.11 -7.23
C ILE A 55 -4.19 -4.52 -6.65
N LYS A 56 -5.28 -5.06 -6.10
CA LYS A 56 -5.32 -6.43 -5.59
C LYS A 56 -4.91 -7.43 -6.66
N ARG A 57 -5.42 -7.26 -7.87
CA ARG A 57 -5.07 -8.14 -8.98
C ARG A 57 -3.59 -8.04 -9.33
N LEU A 58 -3.05 -6.82 -9.34
CA LEU A 58 -1.64 -6.61 -9.63
C LEU A 58 -0.73 -7.22 -8.56
N VAL A 59 -1.13 -7.16 -7.29
CA VAL A 59 -0.39 -7.81 -6.22
C VAL A 59 -0.31 -9.31 -6.47
N LEU A 60 -1.44 -9.93 -6.83
CA LEU A 60 -1.46 -11.38 -7.13
C LEU A 60 -0.57 -11.71 -8.31
N LEU A 61 -0.64 -10.91 -9.37
CA LEU A 61 0.16 -11.15 -10.58
C LEU A 61 1.64 -10.90 -10.38
N SER A 62 2.00 -10.00 -9.47
CA SER A 62 3.41 -9.67 -9.22
C SER A 62 4.19 -10.81 -8.58
N ALA A 63 3.49 -11.72 -7.89
CA ALA A 63 4.08 -12.85 -7.18
C ALA A 63 5.16 -12.42 -6.18
N LEU A 64 5.05 -11.22 -5.61
CA LEU A 64 5.98 -10.73 -4.60
C LEU A 64 5.63 -11.37 -3.26
N SER A 65 6.48 -12.30 -2.82
CA SER A 65 6.18 -13.20 -1.70
C SER A 65 6.08 -12.51 -0.34
N SER A 66 6.61 -11.30 -0.20
CA SER A 66 6.61 -10.63 1.10
C SER A 66 5.37 -9.76 1.34
N PHE A 67 4.34 -9.90 0.51
CA PHE A 67 3.11 -9.14 0.69
C PHE A 67 2.57 -9.33 2.10
N ALA A 68 2.27 -8.22 2.78
CA ALA A 68 1.86 -8.23 4.18
C ALA A 68 0.41 -7.79 4.39
N GLY A 69 -0.20 -7.14 3.43
CA GLY A 69 -1.61 -6.80 3.52
C GLY A 69 -1.97 -5.46 2.89
N PHE A 70 -3.28 -5.25 2.80
CA PHE A 70 -3.87 -3.98 2.42
C PHE A 70 -4.49 -3.33 3.64
N PHE A 71 -4.35 -2.02 3.73
CA PHE A 71 -4.95 -1.25 4.84
C PHE A 71 -5.58 0.01 4.27
N THR A 72 -6.74 0.38 4.81
CA THR A 72 -7.29 1.71 4.54
C THR A 72 -6.83 2.65 5.63
N VAL A 73 -6.53 3.88 5.24
CA VAL A 73 -6.13 4.93 6.17
C VAL A 73 -7.09 6.10 5.99
N LYS A 74 -7.77 6.48 7.07
CA LYS A 74 -8.66 7.62 7.07
C LYS A 74 -8.07 8.67 7.99
N GLU A 75 -7.77 9.83 7.43
CA GLU A 75 -7.21 10.95 8.19
C GLU A 75 -8.31 11.93 8.54
N LEU A 76 -8.44 12.23 9.84
CA LEU A 76 -9.46 13.11 10.39
C LEU A 76 -8.76 14.14 11.28
N GLY A 77 -8.34 15.25 10.67
CA GLY A 77 -7.55 16.24 11.38
C GLY A 77 -6.23 15.65 11.83
N GLU A 78 -5.97 15.66 13.14
CA GLU A 78 -4.74 15.09 13.71
C GLU A 78 -4.86 13.59 13.98
N LYS A 79 -6.07 13.03 13.82
CA LYS A 79 -6.31 11.61 14.07
C LYS A 79 -6.23 10.81 12.78
N ARG A 80 -5.91 9.56 12.94
CA ARG A 80 -5.77 8.63 11.83
C ARG A 80 -6.35 7.29 12.22
N ILE A 81 -7.21 6.73 11.36
CA ILE A 81 -7.80 5.41 11.57
C ILE A 81 -7.26 4.50 10.49
N VAL A 82 -6.61 3.41 10.92
CA VAL A 82 -6.01 2.41 10.01
C VAL A 82 -6.77 1.11 10.21
N ARG A 83 -7.28 0.55 9.12
CA ARG A 83 -8.04 -0.71 9.17
C ARG A 83 -7.52 -1.68 8.14
N THR A 84 -7.48 -2.95 8.52
CA THR A 84 -7.19 -4.04 7.57
C THR A 84 -8.34 -4.18 6.59
N VAL A 85 -8.00 -4.37 5.35
CA VAL A 85 -9.02 -4.63 4.32
C VAL A 85 -9.26 -6.14 4.20
#